data_eac99f3996d48c3fa82733d14ee6e7da
#
_entry.id   eac99f3996d48c3fa82733d14ee6e7da
#
_cell.length_a   1.000
_cell.length_b   1.000
_cell.length_c   1.000
_cell.angle_alpha   90.00
_cell.angle_beta   90.00
_cell.angle_gamma   90.00
#
_symmetry.space_group_name_H-M   'P 1'
#
loop_
_entity.id
_entity.type
_entity.pdbx_description
1 polymer ?
#
loop_
_entity_poly.entity_id
_entity_poly.type
_entity_poly.pdbx_seq_one_letter_code
_entity_poly.pdbx_strand_id
1 'polypeptide(L)'
;MRQGYRGWTRWGTALVGAAFAASACSGAATPVARTTSRPTPTGSGAPTPSAAPTVDPASVHADELGVVPVLMYHQLEARPKGVYDQTPAQFRAELTALYAHGFRTITAADLVAGRVDIPAGKKPMVLTFDDSTISQFGELADGSVDPASGVGILEAVAKAAGEDRPVATFYVNGSPFAGKDVWLAKLHQLGMEVAEHTLTHANLRQLSDAGVQRELAQGLTVITRAVPGIRVTTMALPFGVLPKRRELAARGSSGGTSYAFAGVMAVGSNPSPSPYSVRFDPMYVPRIRSGLRTGDQAFTSTEWLPKLFSGAIRVYVSDGDPTRISFPKALASRLAPRFAARARPY
;
A
#
# COMPACT_ATOMS: atom_id res chain seq x y z
N MET A 1 35.11 43.90 2.63
CA MET A 1 34.47 45.10 2.03
C MET A 1 33.01 45.05 2.35
N ARG A 2 32.55 46.07 3.05
CA ARG A 2 31.15 46.30 3.44
C ARG A 2 30.40 46.92 2.27
N GLN A 3 29.11 46.71 2.22
CA GLN A 3 27.98 47.60 1.81
C GLN A 3 26.85 46.71 1.25
N GLY A 4 25.59 46.90 1.53
CA GLY A 4 24.89 47.96 2.23
C GLY A 4 23.37 47.72 2.02
N TYR A 5 22.63 47.96 3.07
CA TYR A 5 21.17 47.98 3.19
C TYR A 5 20.49 49.00 2.28
N ARG A 6 19.23 48.74 1.87
CA ARG A 6 18.03 49.60 1.88
C ARG A 6 16.94 48.86 1.11
N GLY A 7 15.62 48.71 1.46
CA GLY A 7 14.79 49.43 2.39
C GLY A 7 13.50 49.83 1.69
N TRP A 8 12.33 49.62 2.35
CA TRP A 8 11.01 50.25 2.12
C TRP A 8 10.17 49.65 0.95
N THR A 9 8.86 49.46 1.07
CA THR A 9 7.76 50.27 1.67
C THR A 9 6.49 49.44 1.92
N ARG A 10 5.78 49.80 2.98
CA ARG A 10 4.39 49.41 3.33
C ARG A 10 3.37 50.16 2.44
N TRP A 11 2.29 49.47 2.08
CA TRP A 11 0.95 50.01 1.79
C TRP A 11 -0.02 48.93 2.19
N GLY A 12 -1.05 49.00 3.05
CA GLY A 12 -2.00 50.03 3.16
C GLY A 12 -3.39 49.38 2.95
N THR A 13 -4.08 49.12 4.05
CA THR A 13 -5.46 48.62 4.23
C THR A 13 -6.49 49.31 3.37
N ALA A 14 -7.48 48.53 2.84
CA ALA A 14 -8.82 49.03 2.60
C ALA A 14 -9.85 47.92 2.84
N LEU A 15 -10.63 48.07 3.90
CA LEU A 15 -11.88 47.37 4.20
C LEU A 15 -13.00 48.01 3.36
N VAL A 16 -13.78 47.20 2.66
CA VAL A 16 -15.12 47.60 2.19
C VAL A 16 -16.12 46.53 2.63
N GLY A 17 -16.92 46.88 3.60
CA GLY A 17 -18.10 46.13 4.00
C GLY A 17 -19.29 46.47 3.10
N ALA A 18 -20.03 45.45 2.71
CA ALA A 18 -21.39 45.61 2.13
C ALA A 18 -22.36 44.74 2.92
N ALA A 19 -23.21 45.43 3.68
CA ALA A 19 -24.37 44.86 4.33
C ALA A 19 -25.51 44.77 3.30
N PHE A 20 -26.19 43.63 3.22
CA PHE A 20 -27.49 43.53 2.55
C PHE A 20 -28.54 43.11 3.56
N ALA A 21 -29.55 43.95 3.61
CA ALA A 21 -30.72 43.89 4.49
C ALA A 21 -31.69 42.80 4.03
N ALA A 22 -32.24 42.07 5.00
CA ALA A 22 -33.37 41.19 4.81
C ALA A 22 -34.69 41.97 4.72
N SER A 23 -35.50 41.66 3.74
CA SER A 23 -36.93 42.11 3.69
C SER A 23 -37.82 40.88 3.82
N ALA A 24 -38.56 40.84 4.92
CA ALA A 24 -39.61 39.85 5.16
C ALA A 24 -40.92 40.35 4.54
N CYS A 25 -41.58 39.51 3.77
CA CYS A 25 -42.98 39.67 3.42
C CYS A 25 -43.79 38.48 3.92
N SER A 26 -44.61 38.72 4.92
CA SER A 26 -45.62 37.81 5.44
C SER A 26 -46.82 37.75 4.50
N GLY A 27 -47.20 36.57 4.06
CA GLY A 27 -48.46 36.28 3.37
C GLY A 27 -49.09 35.05 3.98
N ALA A 28 -50.14 35.25 4.79
CA ALA A 28 -50.95 34.18 5.34
C ALA A 28 -51.96 33.67 4.29
N ALA A 29 -51.96 32.34 4.06
CA ALA A 29 -53.04 31.66 3.34
C ALA A 29 -53.44 30.40 4.12
N THR A 30 -54.73 30.35 4.44
CA THR A 30 -55.42 29.27 5.14
C THR A 30 -55.40 27.94 4.37
N PRO A 31 -55.34 26.79 5.06
CA PRO A 31 -55.32 25.50 4.40
C PRO A 31 -56.72 24.98 4.11
N VAL A 32 -57.00 24.65 2.84
CA VAL A 32 -58.13 23.81 2.46
C VAL A 32 -57.66 22.34 2.50
N ALA A 33 -58.25 21.56 3.39
CA ALA A 33 -58.04 20.13 3.50
C ALA A 33 -58.65 19.41 2.28
N ARG A 34 -57.83 18.80 1.45
CA ARG A 34 -58.27 17.84 0.44
C ARG A 34 -57.69 16.48 0.80
N THR A 35 -58.54 15.61 1.35
CA THR A 35 -58.25 14.19 1.57
C THR A 35 -58.15 13.48 0.21
N THR A 36 -56.94 13.09 -0.18
CA THR A 36 -56.73 12.09 -1.23
C THR A 36 -55.98 10.92 -0.61
N SER A 37 -56.68 9.81 -0.52
CA SER A 37 -56.13 8.52 -0.16
C SER A 37 -55.07 8.11 -1.15
N ARG A 38 -53.81 8.09 -0.70
CA ARG A 38 -52.64 7.60 -1.44
C ARG A 38 -52.62 6.07 -1.34
N PRO A 39 -52.53 5.32 -2.44
CA PRO A 39 -52.29 3.88 -2.35
C PRO A 39 -50.89 3.62 -1.80
N THR A 40 -50.82 2.73 -0.83
CA THR A 40 -49.57 2.22 -0.23
C THR A 40 -48.75 1.51 -1.32
N PRO A 41 -47.50 1.90 -1.60
CA PRO A 41 -46.68 1.10 -2.50
C PRO A 41 -46.31 -0.22 -1.78
N THR A 42 -46.78 -1.30 -2.32
CA THR A 42 -46.30 -2.66 -2.01
C THR A 42 -44.79 -2.70 -2.16
N GLY A 43 -44.10 -2.99 -1.08
CA GLY A 43 -42.64 -3.02 -1.01
C GLY A 43 -42.05 -3.94 -2.06
N SER A 44 -41.40 -3.34 -3.05
CA SER A 44 -40.43 -4.06 -3.88
C SER A 44 -39.24 -4.35 -2.98
N GLY A 45 -39.10 -5.61 -2.56
CA GLY A 45 -37.93 -6.06 -1.81
C GLY A 45 -36.68 -5.71 -2.63
N ALA A 46 -35.76 -4.97 -2.02
CA ALA A 46 -34.44 -4.78 -2.61
C ALA A 46 -33.85 -6.17 -2.92
N PRO A 47 -33.25 -6.37 -4.10
CA PRO A 47 -32.64 -7.66 -4.41
C PRO A 47 -31.57 -7.95 -3.35
N THR A 48 -31.75 -9.04 -2.63
CA THR A 48 -30.72 -9.60 -1.76
C THR A 48 -29.48 -9.80 -2.63
N PRO A 49 -28.28 -9.32 -2.22
CA PRO A 49 -27.08 -9.58 -2.99
C PRO A 49 -26.95 -11.10 -3.18
N SER A 50 -26.98 -11.53 -4.43
CA SER A 50 -26.73 -12.93 -4.77
C SER A 50 -25.35 -13.28 -4.24
N ALA A 51 -25.28 -14.18 -3.27
CA ALA A 51 -24.00 -14.70 -2.80
C ALA A 51 -23.27 -15.28 -4.00
N ALA A 52 -22.06 -14.78 -4.28
CA ALA A 52 -21.21 -15.36 -5.30
C ALA A 52 -21.08 -16.86 -5.03
N PRO A 53 -21.08 -17.73 -6.08
CA PRO A 53 -20.97 -19.16 -5.90
C PRO A 53 -19.70 -19.46 -5.08
N THR A 54 -19.88 -20.08 -3.92
CA THR A 54 -18.77 -20.44 -3.05
C THR A 54 -18.00 -21.59 -3.70
N VAL A 55 -16.75 -21.34 -4.06
CA VAL A 55 -15.83 -22.37 -4.53
C VAL A 55 -15.53 -23.31 -3.36
N ASP A 56 -15.51 -24.64 -3.62
CA ASP A 56 -15.03 -25.61 -2.64
C ASP A 56 -13.53 -25.39 -2.40
N PRO A 57 -13.09 -25.05 -1.18
CA PRO A 57 -11.68 -24.80 -0.89
C PRO A 57 -10.75 -25.96 -1.26
N ALA A 58 -11.23 -27.20 -1.13
CA ALA A 58 -10.44 -28.39 -1.48
C ALA A 58 -10.19 -28.47 -2.99
N SER A 59 -11.15 -28.03 -3.83
CA SER A 59 -11.02 -28.10 -5.30
C SER A 59 -9.93 -27.18 -5.86
N VAL A 60 -9.61 -26.09 -5.14
CA VAL A 60 -8.56 -25.14 -5.49
C VAL A 60 -7.32 -25.27 -4.62
N HIS A 61 -7.27 -26.28 -3.76
CA HIS A 61 -6.19 -26.50 -2.80
C HIS A 61 -5.91 -25.26 -1.94
N ALA A 62 -6.95 -24.61 -1.41
CA ALA A 62 -6.83 -23.40 -0.64
C ALA A 62 -5.96 -23.58 0.59
N ASP A 63 -4.96 -22.73 0.78
CA ASP A 63 -4.08 -22.72 1.95
C ASP A 63 -3.76 -21.31 2.37
N GLU A 64 -4.70 -20.66 3.03
CA GLU A 64 -4.56 -19.27 3.43
C GLU A 64 -3.63 -19.07 4.64
N LEU A 65 -3.00 -20.15 5.13
CA LEU A 65 -1.92 -20.14 6.12
C LEU A 65 -0.52 -20.32 5.51
N GLY A 66 -0.43 -20.42 4.18
CA GLY A 66 0.83 -20.44 3.44
C GLY A 66 1.54 -19.08 3.46
N VAL A 67 2.80 -19.04 3.01
CA VAL A 67 3.58 -17.79 2.96
C VAL A 67 3.14 -16.87 1.83
N VAL A 68 3.37 -15.57 2.01
CA VAL A 68 3.13 -14.52 1.02
C VAL A 68 4.47 -13.88 0.62
N PRO A 69 4.86 -13.88 -0.66
CA PRO A 69 6.02 -13.11 -1.11
C PRO A 69 5.75 -11.61 -1.02
N VAL A 70 6.58 -10.90 -0.26
CA VAL A 70 6.67 -9.45 -0.22
C VAL A 70 7.96 -9.07 -0.90
N LEU A 71 7.89 -8.58 -2.12
CA LEU A 71 9.04 -8.29 -2.97
C LEU A 71 9.45 -6.82 -2.79
N MET A 72 10.75 -6.58 -2.68
CA MET A 72 11.32 -5.26 -2.43
C MET A 72 12.17 -4.81 -3.60
N TYR A 73 11.72 -3.81 -4.31
CA TYR A 73 12.37 -3.18 -5.46
C TYR A 73 12.89 -1.79 -5.10
N HIS A 74 13.92 -1.34 -5.82
CA HIS A 74 14.47 0.00 -5.73
C HIS A 74 14.51 0.64 -7.12
N GLN A 75 15.69 0.78 -7.72
CA GLN A 75 15.82 1.42 -9.01
C GLN A 75 15.65 0.43 -10.16
N LEU A 76 14.99 0.88 -11.23
CA LEU A 76 14.89 0.16 -12.50
C LEU A 76 15.71 0.91 -13.54
N GLU A 77 16.95 0.48 -13.77
CA GLU A 77 17.90 1.17 -14.63
C GLU A 77 18.45 0.26 -15.74
N ALA A 78 18.69 0.81 -16.91
CA ALA A 78 19.30 0.06 -18.03
C ALA A 78 20.69 -0.50 -17.66
N ARG A 79 21.38 0.17 -16.75
CA ARG A 79 22.69 -0.22 -16.22
C ARG A 79 22.66 -0.17 -14.69
N PRO A 80 22.18 -1.22 -14.04
CA PRO A 80 22.12 -1.30 -12.58
C PRO A 80 23.49 -1.05 -11.95
N LYS A 81 23.52 -0.28 -10.87
CA LYS A 81 24.74 0.10 -10.15
C LYS A 81 24.84 -0.55 -8.77
N GLY A 82 23.69 -0.81 -8.17
CA GLY A 82 23.59 -1.38 -6.82
C GLY A 82 23.04 -2.79 -6.82
N VAL A 83 23.27 -3.50 -5.73
CA VAL A 83 22.75 -4.87 -5.52
C VAL A 83 21.23 -4.93 -5.39
N TYR A 84 20.58 -3.79 -5.22
CA TYR A 84 19.12 -3.64 -5.13
C TYR A 84 18.49 -3.21 -6.45
N ASP A 85 19.30 -2.86 -7.46
CA ASP A 85 18.81 -2.38 -8.75
C ASP A 85 18.51 -3.54 -9.69
N GLN A 86 17.55 -3.33 -10.58
CA GLN A 86 17.24 -4.25 -11.68
C GLN A 86 17.15 -3.50 -12.99
N THR A 87 17.26 -4.23 -14.09
CA THR A 87 16.87 -3.67 -15.39
C THR A 87 15.34 -3.74 -15.55
N PRO A 88 14.72 -2.82 -16.33
CA PRO A 88 13.31 -2.91 -16.69
C PRO A 88 12.94 -4.28 -17.32
N ALA A 89 13.84 -4.88 -18.07
CA ALA A 89 13.64 -6.20 -18.69
C ALA A 89 13.61 -7.33 -17.63
N GLN A 90 14.49 -7.29 -16.63
CA GLN A 90 14.48 -8.26 -15.53
C GLN A 90 13.23 -8.14 -14.69
N PHE A 91 12.83 -6.92 -14.34
CA PHE A 91 11.59 -6.66 -13.61
C PHE A 91 10.36 -7.18 -14.37
N ARG A 92 10.25 -6.88 -15.68
CA ARG A 92 9.18 -7.41 -16.53
C ARG A 92 9.15 -8.94 -16.54
N ALA A 93 10.29 -9.59 -16.70
CA ALA A 93 10.40 -11.04 -16.74
C ALA A 93 9.98 -11.67 -15.38
N GLU A 94 10.39 -11.07 -14.27
CA GLU A 94 10.01 -11.50 -12.92
C GLU A 94 8.51 -11.39 -12.68
N LEU A 95 7.89 -10.25 -13.03
CA LEU A 95 6.45 -10.07 -12.97
C LEU A 95 5.71 -11.08 -13.85
N THR A 96 6.16 -11.26 -15.10
CA THR A 96 5.55 -12.23 -16.03
C THR A 96 5.55 -13.64 -15.44
N ALA A 97 6.66 -14.06 -14.84
CA ALA A 97 6.74 -15.36 -14.18
C ALA A 97 5.80 -15.47 -12.97
N LEU A 98 5.73 -14.43 -12.13
CA LEU A 98 4.81 -14.39 -10.99
C LEU A 98 3.35 -14.52 -11.44
N TYR A 99 2.91 -13.74 -12.41
CA TYR A 99 1.55 -13.83 -12.94
C TYR A 99 1.25 -15.18 -13.59
N ALA A 100 2.18 -15.75 -14.34
CA ALA A 100 2.06 -17.09 -14.95
C ALA A 100 1.86 -18.19 -13.90
N HIS A 101 2.46 -18.02 -12.70
CA HIS A 101 2.27 -18.93 -11.57
C HIS A 101 1.06 -18.61 -10.69
N GLY A 102 0.17 -17.73 -11.16
CA GLY A 102 -1.12 -17.44 -10.54
C GLY A 102 -1.06 -16.40 -9.41
N PHE A 103 0.03 -15.66 -9.26
CA PHE A 103 0.09 -14.58 -8.27
C PHE A 103 -0.76 -13.38 -8.70
N ARG A 104 -1.30 -12.66 -7.72
CA ARG A 104 -2.08 -11.43 -7.87
C ARG A 104 -1.63 -10.42 -6.84
N THR A 105 -1.68 -9.15 -7.21
CA THR A 105 -1.18 -8.08 -6.36
C THR A 105 -2.14 -7.73 -5.23
N ILE A 106 -1.59 -7.48 -4.04
CA ILE A 106 -2.24 -6.79 -2.92
C ILE A 106 -1.27 -5.75 -2.36
N THR A 107 -1.77 -4.76 -1.64
CA THR A 107 -0.92 -3.77 -0.97
C THR A 107 -0.31 -4.32 0.33
N ALA A 108 0.75 -3.70 0.83
CA ALA A 108 1.29 -4.02 2.14
C ALA A 108 0.27 -3.71 3.25
N ALA A 109 -0.52 -2.65 3.10
CA ALA A 109 -1.61 -2.33 4.02
C ALA A 109 -2.67 -3.43 4.06
N ASP A 110 -3.01 -4.02 2.92
CA ASP A 110 -3.97 -5.14 2.87
C ASP A 110 -3.40 -6.40 3.52
N LEU A 111 -2.14 -6.72 3.24
CA LEU A 111 -1.45 -7.84 3.90
C LEU A 111 -1.50 -7.66 5.43
N VAL A 112 -1.07 -6.51 5.94
CA VAL A 112 -1.00 -6.24 7.39
C VAL A 112 -2.39 -6.28 8.04
N ALA A 113 -3.40 -5.79 7.35
CA ALA A 113 -4.79 -5.80 7.83
C ALA A 113 -5.47 -7.17 7.70
N GLY A 114 -4.84 -8.14 7.03
CA GLY A 114 -5.47 -9.43 6.71
C GLY A 114 -6.67 -9.27 5.78
N ARG A 115 -6.59 -8.37 4.83
CA ARG A 115 -7.56 -8.16 3.75
C ARG A 115 -6.99 -8.71 2.45
N VAL A 116 -7.08 -10.01 2.27
CA VAL A 116 -6.64 -10.69 1.05
C VAL A 116 -7.87 -11.00 0.21
N ASP A 117 -8.16 -10.13 -0.74
CA ASP A 117 -9.31 -10.25 -1.65
C ASP A 117 -8.79 -10.49 -3.07
N ILE A 118 -8.60 -11.75 -3.42
CA ILE A 118 -8.13 -12.21 -4.72
C ILE A 118 -8.93 -13.45 -5.15
N PRO A 119 -9.04 -13.75 -6.46
CA PRO A 119 -9.84 -14.87 -6.93
C PRO A 119 -9.38 -16.22 -6.36
N ALA A 120 -10.32 -17.17 -6.29
CA ALA A 120 -10.07 -18.55 -5.86
C ALA A 120 -8.94 -19.20 -6.67
N GLY A 121 -8.07 -19.95 -6.00
CA GLY A 121 -6.89 -20.60 -6.59
C GLY A 121 -5.75 -19.66 -6.92
N LYS A 122 -5.89 -18.34 -6.72
CA LYS A 122 -4.80 -17.38 -6.90
C LYS A 122 -4.01 -17.19 -5.61
N LYS A 123 -2.82 -16.63 -5.74
CA LYS A 123 -1.83 -16.45 -4.68
C LYS A 123 -1.55 -14.95 -4.51
N PRO A 124 -1.57 -14.39 -3.29
CA PRO A 124 -1.22 -12.98 -3.11
C PRO A 124 0.28 -12.77 -3.27
N MET A 125 0.64 -11.62 -3.84
CA MET A 125 1.99 -11.06 -3.78
C MET A 125 1.90 -9.58 -3.42
N VAL A 126 2.90 -9.10 -2.68
CA VAL A 126 3.06 -7.68 -2.40
C VAL A 126 4.29 -7.17 -3.12
N LEU A 127 4.12 -6.17 -3.96
CA LEU A 127 5.21 -5.47 -4.63
C LEU A 127 5.48 -4.18 -3.88
N THR A 128 6.70 -3.98 -3.38
CA THR A 128 7.08 -2.76 -2.68
C THR A 128 8.23 -2.07 -3.38
N PHE A 129 8.16 -0.75 -3.49
CA PHE A 129 9.19 0.10 -4.06
C PHE A 129 9.70 1.05 -3.00
N ASP A 130 10.99 1.00 -2.68
CA ASP A 130 11.62 1.87 -1.70
C ASP A 130 12.28 3.07 -2.40
N ASP A 131 12.55 4.17 -1.66
CA ASP A 131 13.28 5.38 -2.05
C ASP A 131 12.58 6.33 -3.02
N SER A 132 11.42 5.99 -3.55
CA SER A 132 10.68 6.84 -4.50
C SER A 132 11.55 7.42 -5.63
N THR A 133 12.28 6.54 -6.33
CA THR A 133 13.12 6.96 -7.46
C THR A 133 12.31 7.19 -8.74
N ILE A 134 12.82 8.04 -9.64
CA ILE A 134 12.13 8.43 -10.89
C ILE A 134 11.89 7.26 -11.85
N SER A 135 12.60 6.15 -11.69
CA SER A 135 12.41 4.96 -12.54
C SER A 135 11.19 4.11 -12.13
N GLN A 136 10.68 4.32 -10.91
CA GLN A 136 9.55 3.55 -10.37
C GLN A 136 8.22 4.05 -10.93
N PHE A 137 8.08 5.36 -11.12
CA PHE A 137 6.90 5.99 -11.68
C PHE A 137 7.30 7.15 -12.59
N GLY A 138 6.59 7.32 -13.70
CA GLY A 138 6.71 8.44 -14.62
C GLY A 138 5.36 8.77 -15.23
N GLU A 139 5.20 10.04 -15.60
CA GLU A 139 4.02 10.56 -16.28
C GLU A 139 4.46 11.24 -17.57
N LEU A 140 3.80 10.90 -18.68
CA LEU A 140 4.02 11.52 -19.99
C LEU A 140 3.33 12.87 -20.08
N ALA A 141 3.60 13.64 -21.12
CA ALA A 141 3.05 14.98 -21.33
C ALA A 141 1.51 15.01 -21.44
N ASP A 142 0.89 13.90 -21.83
CA ASP A 142 -0.56 13.74 -21.93
C ASP A 142 -1.21 13.27 -20.61
N GLY A 143 -0.43 13.12 -19.54
CA GLY A 143 -0.90 12.66 -18.23
C GLY A 143 -1.02 11.13 -18.09
N SER A 144 -0.68 10.36 -19.12
CA SER A 144 -0.63 8.90 -19.04
C SER A 144 0.61 8.42 -18.28
N VAL A 145 0.55 7.20 -17.75
CA VAL A 145 1.70 6.55 -17.09
C VAL A 145 2.77 6.24 -18.12
N ASP A 146 4.02 6.59 -17.82
CA ASP A 146 5.16 6.21 -18.67
C ASP A 146 5.30 4.68 -18.71
N PRO A 147 5.13 4.04 -19.89
CA PRO A 147 5.19 2.58 -20.01
C PRO A 147 6.58 2.00 -19.73
N ALA A 148 7.62 2.83 -19.67
CA ALA A 148 8.98 2.43 -19.31
C ALA A 148 9.22 2.44 -17.80
N SER A 149 8.35 3.09 -17.02
CA SER A 149 8.42 3.14 -15.56
C SER A 149 8.02 1.80 -14.91
N GLY A 150 8.36 1.63 -13.64
CA GLY A 150 7.96 0.44 -12.87
C GLY A 150 6.45 0.22 -12.87
N VAL A 151 5.65 1.28 -12.67
CA VAL A 151 4.18 1.21 -12.73
C VAL A 151 3.72 0.83 -14.13
N GLY A 152 4.23 1.48 -15.18
CA GLY A 152 3.82 1.16 -16.56
C GLY A 152 4.15 -0.28 -16.97
N ILE A 153 5.29 -0.80 -16.51
CA ILE A 153 5.64 -2.22 -16.72
C ILE A 153 4.67 -3.13 -15.97
N LEU A 154 4.35 -2.80 -14.71
CA LEU A 154 3.40 -3.57 -13.89
C LEU A 154 2.01 -3.60 -14.56
N GLU A 155 1.46 -2.46 -14.94
CA GLU A 155 0.15 -2.36 -15.61
C GLU A 155 0.11 -3.19 -16.89
N ALA A 156 1.16 -3.12 -17.73
CA ALA A 156 1.22 -3.86 -18.98
C ALA A 156 1.25 -5.38 -18.77
N VAL A 157 2.03 -5.87 -17.79
CA VAL A 157 2.14 -7.31 -17.49
C VAL A 157 0.86 -7.82 -16.82
N ALA A 158 0.32 -7.07 -15.87
CA ALA A 158 -0.91 -7.42 -15.18
C ALA A 158 -2.10 -7.53 -16.14
N LYS A 159 -2.26 -6.54 -17.02
CA LYS A 159 -3.31 -6.54 -18.05
C LYS A 159 -3.19 -7.76 -18.96
N ALA A 160 -1.99 -8.11 -19.41
CA ALA A 160 -1.76 -9.31 -20.21
C ALA A 160 -2.11 -10.61 -19.46
N ALA A 161 -2.07 -10.60 -18.13
CA ALA A 161 -2.43 -11.71 -17.25
C ALA A 161 -3.88 -11.67 -16.74
N GLY A 162 -4.70 -10.72 -17.22
CA GLY A 162 -6.11 -10.56 -16.85
C GLY A 162 -6.33 -9.93 -15.48
N GLU A 163 -5.40 -9.11 -14.99
CA GLU A 163 -5.58 -8.26 -13.82
C GLU A 163 -5.65 -6.79 -14.26
N ASP A 164 -6.84 -6.19 -14.18
CA ASP A 164 -7.08 -4.84 -14.70
C ASP A 164 -6.62 -3.74 -13.74
N ARG A 165 -6.48 -4.04 -12.47
CA ARG A 165 -6.11 -3.08 -11.41
C ARG A 165 -5.01 -3.65 -10.53
N PRO A 166 -3.79 -3.78 -11.05
CA PRO A 166 -2.67 -4.18 -10.23
C PRO A 166 -2.34 -3.07 -9.22
N VAL A 167 -1.89 -3.47 -8.03
CA VAL A 167 -1.48 -2.54 -6.99
C VAL A 167 -0.05 -2.80 -6.55
N ALA A 168 0.59 -1.78 -6.00
CA ALA A 168 1.90 -1.87 -5.37
C ALA A 168 1.96 -0.87 -4.20
N THR A 169 2.96 -1.01 -3.34
CA THR A 169 3.23 -0.11 -2.22
C THR A 169 4.50 0.67 -2.49
N PHE A 170 4.43 2.00 -2.40
CA PHE A 170 5.56 2.90 -2.58
C PHE A 170 5.96 3.50 -1.23
N TYR A 171 7.13 3.12 -0.74
CA TYR A 171 7.74 3.65 0.47
C TYR A 171 8.57 4.87 0.11
N VAL A 172 8.07 6.04 0.47
CA VAL A 172 8.61 7.32 0.01
C VAL A 172 9.36 8.05 1.11
N ASN A 173 10.44 8.70 0.73
CA ASN A 173 11.26 9.54 1.59
C ASN A 173 10.95 11.04 1.38
N GLY A 174 11.73 11.93 2.00
CA GLY A 174 11.45 13.35 2.04
C GLY A 174 11.53 14.10 0.71
N SER A 175 12.09 13.50 -0.35
CA SER A 175 12.17 14.09 -1.69
C SER A 175 11.73 13.09 -2.76
N PRO A 176 10.43 12.71 -2.77
CA PRO A 176 9.95 11.68 -3.66
C PRO A 176 10.12 12.08 -5.13
N PHE A 177 10.56 11.10 -5.93
CA PHE A 177 10.72 11.24 -7.38
C PHE A 177 11.54 12.48 -7.79
N ALA A 178 12.62 12.75 -7.06
CA ALA A 178 13.48 13.92 -7.26
C ALA A 178 12.73 15.27 -7.15
N GLY A 179 11.80 15.37 -6.18
CA GLY A 179 11.00 16.58 -5.92
C GLY A 179 9.69 16.68 -6.70
N LYS A 180 9.27 15.60 -7.37
CA LYS A 180 7.96 15.53 -8.02
C LYS A 180 6.90 14.93 -7.09
N ASP A 181 6.74 15.49 -5.93
CA ASP A 181 5.80 15.04 -4.89
C ASP A 181 4.33 15.03 -5.36
N VAL A 182 3.98 15.80 -6.39
CA VAL A 182 2.66 15.72 -7.07
C VAL A 182 2.36 14.32 -7.62
N TRP A 183 3.36 13.51 -7.93
CA TRP A 183 3.18 12.14 -8.37
C TRP A 183 2.65 11.20 -7.29
N LEU A 184 2.76 11.56 -6.00
CA LEU A 184 2.16 10.80 -4.91
C LEU A 184 0.63 10.78 -5.02
N ALA A 185 0.02 11.91 -5.38
CA ALA A 185 -1.42 11.99 -5.61
C ALA A 185 -1.84 11.12 -6.80
N LYS A 186 -1.05 11.11 -7.88
CA LYS A 186 -1.31 10.26 -9.05
C LYS A 186 -1.22 8.77 -8.70
N LEU A 187 -0.18 8.35 -8.00
CA LEU A 187 -0.06 6.97 -7.51
C LEU A 187 -1.26 6.56 -6.68
N HIS A 188 -1.68 7.41 -5.74
CA HIS A 188 -2.86 7.17 -4.91
C HIS A 188 -4.14 7.04 -5.74
N GLN A 189 -4.34 7.88 -6.76
CA GLN A 189 -5.46 7.81 -7.71
C GLN A 189 -5.48 6.50 -8.52
N LEU A 190 -4.29 5.96 -8.85
CA LEU A 190 -4.15 4.66 -9.51
C LEU A 190 -4.40 3.47 -8.58
N GLY A 191 -4.69 3.70 -7.28
CA GLY A 191 -4.90 2.66 -6.29
C GLY A 191 -3.64 2.11 -5.64
N MET A 192 -2.47 2.71 -5.93
CA MET A 192 -1.22 2.34 -5.27
C MET A 192 -1.21 2.81 -3.82
N GLU A 193 -0.62 2.03 -2.94
CA GLU A 193 -0.36 2.47 -1.56
C GLU A 193 0.87 3.39 -1.56
N VAL A 194 0.70 4.59 -1.03
CA VAL A 194 1.80 5.52 -0.71
C VAL A 194 2.06 5.43 0.79
N ALA A 195 3.27 5.06 1.16
CA ALA A 195 3.65 4.71 2.52
C ALA A 195 4.98 5.34 2.93
N GLU A 196 5.38 5.22 4.17
CA GLU A 196 6.44 6.00 4.80
C GLU A 196 7.80 5.29 4.75
N HIS A 197 8.89 6.03 4.42
CA HIS A 197 10.27 5.52 4.39
C HIS A 197 11.28 6.45 5.07
N THR A 198 10.87 7.20 6.06
CA THR A 198 11.59 8.26 6.76
C THR A 198 11.87 9.51 5.90
N LEU A 199 12.15 10.63 6.55
CA LEU A 199 12.42 11.88 5.85
C LEU A 199 13.72 11.83 5.03
N THR A 200 14.80 11.33 5.65
CA THR A 200 16.16 11.40 5.08
C THR A 200 16.79 10.04 4.82
N HIS A 201 16.00 8.96 4.80
CA HIS A 201 16.51 7.59 4.72
C HIS A 201 17.52 7.27 5.84
N ALA A 202 17.26 7.80 7.05
CA ALA A 202 18.17 7.68 8.17
C ALA A 202 18.21 6.27 8.77
N ASN A 203 19.38 5.84 9.22
CA ASN A 203 19.50 4.66 10.06
C ASN A 203 18.90 4.97 11.46
N LEU A 204 17.66 4.50 11.68
CA LEU A 204 16.90 4.81 12.90
C LEU A 204 17.59 4.36 14.19
N ARG A 205 18.44 3.32 14.13
CA ARG A 205 19.17 2.81 15.29
C ARG A 205 20.24 3.78 15.80
N GLN A 206 20.74 4.64 14.92
CA GLN A 206 21.78 5.63 15.27
C GLN A 206 21.18 6.91 15.84
N LEU A 207 19.87 7.11 15.73
CA LEU A 207 19.19 8.30 16.19
C LEU A 207 18.81 8.21 17.68
N SER A 208 18.61 9.39 18.30
CA SER A 208 17.88 9.50 19.56
C SER A 208 16.38 9.24 19.32
N ASP A 209 15.63 8.97 20.39
CA ASP A 209 14.17 8.78 20.32
C ASP A 209 13.47 9.98 19.65
N ALA A 210 13.85 11.20 20.02
CA ALA A 210 13.35 12.43 19.39
C ALA A 210 13.74 12.52 17.90
N GLY A 211 14.94 12.04 17.53
CA GLY A 211 15.40 11.96 16.14
C GLY A 211 14.54 10.99 15.32
N VAL A 212 14.25 9.80 15.85
CA VAL A 212 13.37 8.81 15.21
C VAL A 212 11.98 9.40 14.97
N GLN A 213 11.39 10.00 16.02
CA GLN A 213 10.06 10.60 15.89
C GLN A 213 10.02 11.74 14.88
N ARG A 214 11.08 12.55 14.80
CA ARG A 214 11.17 13.62 13.81
C ARG A 214 11.24 13.06 12.37
N GLU A 215 12.08 12.06 12.12
CA GLU A 215 12.20 11.42 10.81
C GLU A 215 10.85 10.92 10.30
N LEU A 216 10.13 10.19 11.15
CA LEU A 216 8.85 9.58 10.76
C LEU A 216 7.70 10.60 10.69
N ALA A 217 7.62 11.56 11.61
CA ALA A 217 6.57 12.57 11.58
C ALA A 217 6.74 13.55 10.39
N GLN A 218 7.97 13.92 10.07
CA GLN A 218 8.22 14.82 8.94
C GLN A 218 8.09 14.09 7.59
N GLY A 219 8.54 12.84 7.48
CA GLY A 219 8.29 12.01 6.30
C GLY A 219 6.79 11.84 6.04
N LEU A 220 6.00 11.53 7.08
CA LEU A 220 4.54 11.49 6.97
C LEU A 220 3.95 12.84 6.52
N THR A 221 4.52 13.96 6.97
CA THR A 221 4.06 15.30 6.56
C THR A 221 4.26 15.54 5.06
N VAL A 222 5.33 15.03 4.45
CA VAL A 222 5.53 15.09 2.99
C VAL A 222 4.38 14.40 2.26
N ILE A 223 4.03 13.18 2.70
CA ILE A 223 2.97 12.39 2.08
C ILE A 223 1.59 13.08 2.24
N THR A 224 1.25 13.48 3.46
CA THR A 224 -0.08 14.06 3.76
C THR A 224 -0.27 15.44 3.15
N ARG A 225 0.81 16.17 2.89
CA ARG A 225 0.75 17.44 2.12
C ARG A 225 0.47 17.19 0.64
N ALA A 226 1.13 16.20 0.05
CA ALA A 226 0.94 15.86 -1.36
C ALA A 226 -0.40 15.16 -1.62
N VAL A 227 -0.92 14.39 -0.64
CA VAL A 227 -2.18 13.66 -0.73
C VAL A 227 -3.03 13.95 0.50
N PRO A 228 -3.78 15.08 0.53
CA PRO A 228 -4.62 15.43 1.66
C PRO A 228 -5.64 14.35 1.99
N GLY A 229 -5.75 13.98 3.26
CA GLY A 229 -6.68 12.97 3.75
C GLY A 229 -6.22 11.52 3.60
N ILE A 230 -5.06 11.27 3.01
CA ILE A 230 -4.51 9.91 2.93
C ILE A 230 -4.26 9.33 4.33
N ARG A 231 -4.56 8.04 4.47
CA ARG A 231 -4.22 7.27 5.67
C ARG A 231 -3.00 6.40 5.41
N VAL A 232 -1.86 6.79 5.93
CA VAL A 232 -0.61 6.02 5.85
C VAL A 232 -0.58 5.00 7.00
N THR A 233 -0.59 3.73 6.69
CA THR A 233 -0.71 2.63 7.68
C THR A 233 0.49 1.72 7.74
N THR A 234 1.41 1.83 6.78
CA THR A 234 2.65 1.05 6.77
C THR A 234 3.87 1.94 6.59
N MET A 235 5.01 1.44 7.06
CA MET A 235 6.31 2.04 6.82
C MET A 235 7.35 0.97 6.49
N ALA A 236 8.40 1.33 5.77
CA ALA A 236 9.57 0.48 5.57
C ALA A 236 10.78 1.04 6.31
N LEU A 237 11.53 0.15 6.95
CA LEU A 237 12.75 0.51 7.68
C LEU A 237 13.91 0.73 6.72
N PRO A 238 14.53 1.93 6.67
CA PRO A 238 15.81 2.08 6.01
C PRO A 238 16.82 1.05 6.53
N PHE A 239 17.53 0.40 5.60
CA PHE A 239 18.49 -0.68 5.92
C PHE A 239 17.89 -1.89 6.67
N GLY A 240 16.58 -1.96 6.86
CA GLY A 240 15.90 -2.97 7.68
C GLY A 240 16.19 -2.87 9.18
N VAL A 241 16.67 -1.73 9.65
CA VAL A 241 17.19 -1.56 11.01
C VAL A 241 16.17 -0.82 11.89
N LEU A 242 15.68 -1.51 12.92
CA LEU A 242 14.79 -0.93 13.92
C LEU A 242 15.52 0.11 14.81
N PRO A 243 14.81 1.15 15.28
CA PRO A 243 15.35 2.04 16.30
C PRO A 243 15.65 1.29 17.62
N LYS A 244 16.38 1.88 18.53
CA LYS A 244 16.69 1.29 19.85
C LYS A 244 15.41 0.97 20.62
N ARG A 245 14.46 1.90 20.63
CA ARG A 245 13.09 1.71 21.11
C ARG A 245 12.21 1.31 19.94
N ARG A 246 12.00 0.00 19.79
CA ARG A 246 11.30 -0.61 18.63
C ARG A 246 9.90 -0.02 18.39
N GLU A 247 9.17 0.30 19.44
CA GLU A 247 7.83 0.88 19.36
C GLU A 247 7.79 2.22 18.63
N LEU A 248 8.90 2.97 18.60
CA LEU A 248 8.99 4.24 17.88
C LEU A 248 8.98 4.06 16.35
N ALA A 249 9.25 2.87 15.83
CA ALA A 249 9.04 2.59 14.41
C ALA A 249 7.54 2.52 14.05
N ALA A 250 6.68 2.24 15.04
CA ALA A 250 5.25 2.08 14.79
C ALA A 250 4.43 3.32 15.20
N ARG A 251 4.82 4.02 16.26
CA ARG A 251 4.05 5.16 16.78
C ARG A 251 4.90 6.21 17.46
N GLY A 252 4.49 7.46 17.31
CA GLY A 252 5.15 8.59 17.94
C GLY A 252 4.58 9.91 17.45
N SER A 253 5.26 11.00 17.81
CA SER A 253 4.88 12.34 17.36
C SER A 253 6.08 13.30 17.38
N SER A 254 6.09 14.25 16.48
CA SER A 254 7.06 15.37 16.47
C SER A 254 6.46 16.56 15.74
N GLY A 255 6.72 17.77 16.23
CA GLY A 255 6.30 19.00 15.55
C GLY A 255 4.79 19.10 15.29
N GLY A 256 3.95 18.56 16.18
CA GLY A 256 2.49 18.56 16.02
C GLY A 256 1.94 17.44 15.11
N THR A 257 2.79 16.68 14.44
CA THR A 257 2.37 15.53 13.62
C THR A 257 2.54 14.24 14.41
N SER A 258 1.47 13.46 14.53
CA SER A 258 1.48 12.10 15.10
C SER A 258 1.43 11.05 14.00
N TYR A 259 2.13 9.93 14.21
CA TYR A 259 2.09 8.78 13.32
C TYR A 259 1.73 7.51 14.09
N ALA A 260 1.02 6.58 13.41
CA ALA A 260 0.66 5.28 13.94
C ALA A 260 0.56 4.27 12.79
N PHE A 261 1.60 3.50 12.58
CA PHE A 261 1.65 2.47 11.54
C PHE A 261 1.16 1.13 12.10
N ALA A 262 0.35 0.44 11.31
CA ALA A 262 -0.12 -0.90 11.60
C ALA A 262 0.88 -1.97 11.14
N GLY A 263 1.80 -1.61 10.22
CA GLY A 263 2.82 -2.50 9.69
C GLY A 263 4.17 -1.83 9.50
N VAL A 264 5.22 -2.57 9.83
CA VAL A 264 6.63 -2.16 9.67
C VAL A 264 7.33 -3.20 8.81
N MET A 265 7.76 -2.79 7.61
CA MET A 265 8.47 -3.67 6.67
C MET A 265 9.96 -3.66 6.97
N ALA A 266 10.53 -4.85 7.07
CA ALA A 266 11.98 -5.05 7.21
C ALA A 266 12.65 -5.19 5.84
N VAL A 267 13.97 -5.06 5.79
CA VAL A 267 14.76 -5.67 4.73
C VAL A 267 14.85 -7.14 5.08
N GLY A 268 14.35 -8.00 4.21
CA GLY A 268 14.18 -9.38 4.57
C GLY A 268 15.11 -10.32 3.86
N SER A 269 14.90 -11.55 4.22
CA SER A 269 15.64 -12.68 3.69
C SER A 269 14.73 -13.86 3.37
N ASN A 270 13.39 -13.67 3.48
CA ASN A 270 12.42 -14.75 3.28
C ASN A 270 11.02 -14.21 3.00
N PRO A 271 10.12 -15.04 2.44
CA PRO A 271 8.70 -14.71 2.32
C PRO A 271 8.06 -14.45 3.68
N SER A 272 7.05 -13.57 3.72
CA SER A 272 6.28 -13.30 4.93
C SER A 272 5.41 -14.50 5.30
N PRO A 273 5.23 -14.83 6.58
CA PRO A 273 4.11 -15.67 6.99
C PRO A 273 2.78 -15.07 6.54
N SER A 274 1.75 -15.93 6.38
CA SER A 274 0.38 -15.45 6.16
C SER A 274 -0.03 -14.47 7.26
N PRO A 275 -0.81 -13.41 6.94
CA PRO A 275 -1.33 -12.47 7.94
C PRO A 275 -2.24 -13.14 8.98
N TYR A 276 -2.74 -14.32 8.67
CA TYR A 276 -3.58 -15.12 9.55
C TYR A 276 -2.80 -16.07 10.47
N SER A 277 -1.50 -16.21 10.24
CA SER A 277 -0.64 -17.14 10.98
C SER A 277 -0.27 -16.58 12.36
N VAL A 278 -0.13 -17.47 13.36
CA VAL A 278 0.49 -17.15 14.65
C VAL A 278 1.93 -16.62 14.53
N ARG A 279 2.58 -16.85 13.39
CA ARG A 279 3.95 -16.41 13.12
C ARG A 279 4.04 -15.01 12.53
N PHE A 280 2.91 -14.40 12.17
CA PHE A 280 2.91 -13.09 11.54
C PHE A 280 3.15 -11.99 12.58
N ASP A 281 4.24 -11.27 12.44
CA ASP A 281 4.53 -10.06 13.21
C ASP A 281 4.38 -8.84 12.30
N PRO A 282 3.28 -8.08 12.44
CA PRO A 282 3.07 -6.89 11.62
C PRO A 282 4.11 -5.79 11.90
N MET A 283 4.79 -5.83 13.05
CA MET A 283 5.83 -4.88 13.41
C MET A 283 7.22 -5.25 12.90
N TYR A 284 7.34 -6.34 12.15
CA TYR A 284 8.59 -6.76 11.51
C TYR A 284 8.32 -7.73 10.34
N VAL A 285 7.65 -7.24 9.29
CA VAL A 285 7.28 -8.05 8.12
C VAL A 285 8.51 -8.26 7.22
N PRO A 286 8.99 -9.49 7.04
CA PRO A 286 10.13 -9.75 6.17
C PRO A 286 9.75 -9.54 4.69
N ARG A 287 10.75 -9.12 3.89
CA ARG A 287 10.62 -8.94 2.44
C ARG A 287 11.70 -9.73 1.71
N ILE A 288 11.41 -10.15 0.49
CA ILE A 288 12.36 -10.75 -0.42
C ILE A 288 13.03 -9.63 -1.22
N ARG A 289 14.33 -9.50 -1.10
CA ARG A 289 15.10 -8.54 -1.87
C ARG A 289 15.13 -8.93 -3.35
N SER A 290 14.79 -8.00 -4.20
CA SER A 290 14.98 -8.10 -5.64
C SER A 290 16.25 -7.36 -6.06
N GLY A 291 16.98 -7.83 -7.06
CA GLY A 291 18.22 -7.19 -7.51
C GLY A 291 19.08 -8.06 -8.39
N LEU A 292 20.26 -7.56 -8.72
CA LEU A 292 21.23 -8.27 -9.56
C LEU A 292 21.79 -9.50 -8.87
N ARG A 293 22.11 -10.52 -9.70
CA ARG A 293 22.86 -11.72 -9.24
C ARG A 293 24.37 -11.40 -9.11
N THR A 294 24.72 -10.56 -8.14
CA THR A 294 26.11 -10.22 -7.85
C THR A 294 26.47 -10.60 -6.41
N GLY A 295 27.48 -11.43 -6.25
CA GLY A 295 27.96 -11.84 -4.93
C GLY A 295 26.99 -12.75 -4.17
N ASP A 296 26.59 -12.36 -2.97
CA ASP A 296 25.69 -13.14 -2.12
C ASP A 296 24.26 -13.13 -2.67
N GLN A 297 23.88 -14.23 -3.30
CA GLN A 297 22.55 -14.45 -3.89
C GLN A 297 21.53 -14.96 -2.89
N ALA A 298 22.01 -15.39 -1.72
CA ALA A 298 21.14 -15.88 -0.68
C ALA A 298 20.08 -14.83 -0.36
N PHE A 299 18.83 -15.29 -0.26
CA PHE A 299 17.72 -14.45 0.17
C PHE A 299 17.15 -13.44 -0.86
N THR A 300 17.55 -13.54 -2.14
CA THR A 300 16.97 -12.71 -3.21
C THR A 300 15.78 -13.40 -3.90
N SER A 301 15.06 -12.65 -4.74
CA SER A 301 13.98 -13.21 -5.57
C SER A 301 14.46 -14.35 -6.46
N THR A 302 15.71 -14.31 -6.94
CA THR A 302 16.32 -15.36 -7.73
C THR A 302 16.39 -16.71 -7.01
N GLU A 303 16.57 -16.70 -5.70
CA GLU A 303 16.56 -17.93 -4.88
C GLU A 303 15.14 -18.35 -4.50
N TRP A 304 14.30 -17.37 -4.13
CA TRP A 304 12.98 -17.66 -3.55
C TRP A 304 11.92 -18.00 -4.59
N LEU A 305 11.89 -17.32 -5.74
CA LEU A 305 10.84 -17.54 -6.74
C LEU A 305 10.80 -18.99 -7.25
N PRO A 306 11.92 -19.65 -7.59
CA PRO A 306 11.87 -21.06 -7.96
C PRO A 306 11.29 -21.98 -6.87
N LYS A 307 11.56 -21.70 -5.59
CA LYS A 307 11.02 -22.47 -4.46
C LYS A 307 9.51 -22.24 -4.28
N LEU A 308 9.05 -21.01 -4.50
CA LEU A 308 7.62 -20.66 -4.47
C LEU A 308 6.86 -21.27 -5.65
N PHE A 309 7.47 -21.33 -6.83
CA PHE A 309 6.85 -21.83 -8.06
C PHE A 309 6.77 -23.37 -8.06
N SER A 310 7.78 -24.05 -7.57
CA SER A 310 7.84 -25.52 -7.54
C SER A 310 6.97 -26.16 -6.45
N GLY A 311 6.41 -25.37 -5.53
CA GLY A 311 5.70 -25.88 -4.36
C GLY A 311 6.63 -26.43 -3.25
N ALA A 312 7.95 -26.25 -3.35
CA ALA A 312 8.90 -26.59 -2.28
C ALA A 312 8.61 -25.82 -0.97
N ILE A 313 7.88 -24.71 -1.10
CA ILE A 313 7.40 -23.89 0.01
C ILE A 313 5.89 -23.75 -0.11
N ARG A 314 5.19 -23.90 1.00
CA ARG A 314 3.73 -23.72 1.05
C ARG A 314 3.36 -22.25 0.89
N VAL A 315 2.83 -21.91 -0.27
CA VAL A 315 2.38 -20.55 -0.61
C VAL A 315 0.90 -20.41 -0.23
N TYR A 316 0.51 -19.22 0.16
CA TYR A 316 -0.90 -18.85 0.32
C TYR A 316 -1.66 -19.12 -0.99
N VAL A 317 -2.79 -19.82 -0.91
CA VAL A 317 -3.74 -20.03 -2.00
C VAL A 317 -5.13 -19.65 -1.50
N SER A 318 -5.76 -18.68 -2.17
CA SER A 318 -7.08 -18.16 -1.79
C SER A 318 -8.21 -19.13 -2.13
N ASP A 319 -9.26 -19.14 -1.30
CA ASP A 319 -10.56 -19.77 -1.62
C ASP A 319 -11.49 -18.80 -2.37
N GLY A 320 -11.13 -17.52 -2.52
CA GLY A 320 -11.90 -16.48 -3.19
C GLY A 320 -12.94 -15.79 -2.31
N ASP A 321 -13.01 -16.09 -1.02
CA ASP A 321 -13.93 -15.47 -0.07
C ASP A 321 -13.15 -14.72 1.02
N PRO A 322 -13.04 -13.38 0.93
CA PRO A 322 -12.25 -12.59 1.89
C PRO A 322 -12.82 -12.58 3.31
N THR A 323 -13.99 -13.17 3.54
CA THR A 323 -14.62 -13.24 4.87
C THR A 323 -14.24 -14.50 5.65
N ARG A 324 -13.66 -15.50 4.96
CA ARG A 324 -13.25 -16.80 5.51
C ARG A 324 -11.74 -16.96 5.47
N ILE A 325 -11.26 -18.00 6.13
CA ILE A 325 -9.85 -18.39 6.09
C ILE A 325 -9.82 -19.92 5.94
N SER A 326 -9.57 -20.38 4.71
CA SER A 326 -9.61 -21.78 4.34
C SER A 326 -8.22 -22.41 4.34
N PHE A 327 -8.10 -23.58 4.94
CA PHE A 327 -6.84 -24.29 5.05
C PHE A 327 -7.04 -25.79 5.38
N PRO A 328 -6.10 -26.68 5.04
CA PRO A 328 -6.12 -28.07 5.46
C PRO A 328 -6.16 -28.23 6.98
N LYS A 329 -7.05 -29.10 7.51
CA LYS A 329 -7.24 -29.32 8.97
C LYS A 329 -5.93 -29.51 9.75
N ALA A 330 -4.95 -30.17 9.16
CA ALA A 330 -3.64 -30.41 9.79
C ALA A 330 -2.88 -29.12 10.14
N LEU A 331 -3.30 -27.97 9.60
CA LEU A 331 -2.66 -26.67 9.85
C LEU A 331 -3.39 -25.83 10.90
N ALA A 332 -4.43 -26.31 11.54
CA ALA A 332 -5.26 -25.53 12.46
C ALA A 332 -4.45 -24.83 13.57
N SER A 333 -3.39 -25.47 14.05
CA SER A 333 -2.50 -24.89 15.08
C SER A 333 -1.69 -23.68 14.59
N ARG A 334 -1.65 -23.42 13.28
CA ARG A 334 -0.96 -22.26 12.70
C ARG A 334 -1.84 -21.01 12.64
N LEU A 335 -3.16 -21.15 12.75
CA LEU A 335 -4.10 -20.03 12.73
C LEU A 335 -3.97 -19.20 14.01
N ALA A 336 -3.82 -17.88 13.86
CA ALA A 336 -3.81 -16.98 15.01
C ALA A 336 -5.21 -16.94 15.67
N PRO A 337 -5.30 -17.02 17.01
CA PRO A 337 -6.57 -17.14 17.75
C PRO A 337 -7.61 -16.04 17.42
N ARG A 338 -7.13 -14.83 17.13
CA ARG A 338 -8.00 -13.70 16.74
C ARG A 338 -8.83 -13.95 15.47
N PHE A 339 -8.46 -14.93 14.67
CA PHE A 339 -9.15 -15.29 13.44
C PHE A 339 -9.99 -16.57 13.52
N ALA A 340 -10.13 -17.16 14.71
CA ALA A 340 -10.84 -18.43 14.91
C ALA A 340 -12.28 -18.42 14.33
N ALA A 341 -13.00 -17.30 14.46
CA ALA A 341 -14.36 -17.16 13.96
C ALA A 341 -14.46 -17.24 12.42
N ARG A 342 -13.38 -16.93 11.70
CA ARG A 342 -13.30 -16.98 10.24
C ARG A 342 -12.79 -18.32 9.70
N ALA A 343 -12.31 -19.20 10.57
CA ALA A 343 -11.69 -20.46 10.17
C ALA A 343 -12.65 -21.40 9.38
N ARG A 344 -12.15 -21.96 8.31
CA ARG A 344 -12.81 -22.99 7.49
C ARG A 344 -11.79 -24.09 7.17
N PRO A 345 -11.46 -24.93 8.15
CA PRO A 345 -10.59 -26.08 7.92
C PRO A 345 -11.33 -27.17 7.14
N TYR A 346 -10.70 -27.75 6.12
CA TYR A 346 -11.24 -28.81 5.28
C TYR A 346 -10.34 -30.07 5.26
#